data_87ecb181d4b7ef838f65e11d94e68b1f
#
_entry.id   87ecb181d4b7ef838f65e11d94e68b1f
#
_cell.length_a   1.000
_cell.length_b   1.000
_cell.length_c   1.000
_cell.angle_alpha   90.00
_cell.angle_beta   90.00
_cell.angle_gamma   90.00
#
_symmetry.space_group_name_H-M   'P 1'
#
loop_
_entity.id
_entity.type
_entity.pdbx_description
1 polymer ?
#
loop_
_entity_poly.entity_id
_entity_poly.type
_entity_poly.pdbx_seq_one_letter_code
_entity_poly.pdbx_strand_id
1 'polypeptide(L)'
;MSIRHTLRAGLTGLALAMALPAAGHAEALRVLGGSPTRALQVPMNRAVVVESDVAFTELSIANPGIADISSLTDRTIYVLGKAPGRTTLTVLGENGRLITNVEVHVTPDIAEFKERLEQILPGEPIEVRTANDGIVLSGVVSSIGKLDRALELAQRYAPERVSNLMSVGGTQQVMLKVRFSEMQRSVSKSLSASLGARGTVLGENLGLAIGGNTLANSGALGTALGGSLPSVSTGNAATLFGFNAGGVEVGLLLEALENRGVVRTLAEPNLTALSGQEASFLAGGEYPVPVSQDGGSIAIEYKPFGVELNFIPRVVEGDLINLELNASVSSIDPTNGFTANGFTVDAFRRRETSTTVEMRDGESFAIAGLLSDDFRDLKGQVPWLGDIPVLGALFRSAEYSRQQTELVIIITPHLVTPTRGETLAMPTDRVRPPTERDLFLFGRIAADRAPQSGGAGEIARQDFSGSYGYVLD
;
A
#
# COMPACT_ATOMS: atom_id res chain seq x y z
N MET A 1 56.04 46.24 71.46
CA MET A 1 56.74 45.44 72.46
C MET A 1 56.71 44.04 71.93
N SER A 2 57.75 43.29 71.70
CA SER A 2 59.16 43.40 71.82
C SER A 2 59.76 42.36 70.84
N ILE A 3 60.69 42.85 70.04
CA ILE A 3 61.61 42.15 69.12
C ILE A 3 62.67 41.46 69.96
N ARG A 4 62.48 40.26 70.53
CA ARG A 4 63.56 39.55 71.24
C ARG A 4 63.51 38.03 71.21
N HIS A 5 62.63 37.37 70.48
CA HIS A 5 62.53 35.92 70.45
C HIS A 5 62.76 35.23 69.10
N THR A 6 63.22 35.99 68.04
CA THR A 6 63.40 35.40 66.73
C THR A 6 64.88 35.17 66.34
N LEU A 7 65.81 35.30 67.27
CA LEU A 7 67.28 35.21 66.97
C LEU A 7 67.96 33.95 67.54
N ARG A 8 67.20 33.01 68.17
CA ARG A 8 67.79 31.79 68.70
C ARG A 8 67.38 30.49 67.99
N ALA A 9 66.45 30.51 67.04
CA ALA A 9 66.10 29.38 66.23
C ALA A 9 66.83 29.23 64.88
N GLY A 10 67.70 30.18 64.54
CA GLY A 10 68.42 30.19 63.25
C GLY A 10 69.77 29.47 63.21
N LEU A 11 70.28 29.03 64.34
CA LEU A 11 71.69 28.48 64.39
C LEU A 11 71.74 26.97 64.58
N THR A 12 70.67 26.26 64.90
CA THR A 12 70.65 24.78 64.98
C THR A 12 70.11 24.09 63.73
N GLY A 13 69.60 24.80 62.70
CA GLY A 13 69.19 24.25 61.43
C GLY A 13 70.27 24.09 60.37
N LEU A 14 71.51 24.66 60.60
CA LEU A 14 72.56 24.66 59.57
C LEU A 14 73.57 23.50 59.69
N ALA A 15 73.44 22.65 60.69
CA ALA A 15 74.37 21.51 60.90
C ALA A 15 73.77 20.12 60.55
N LEU A 16 72.49 20.06 60.11
CA LEU A 16 71.89 18.82 59.72
C LEU A 16 71.65 18.65 58.22
N ALA A 17 72.18 19.52 57.39
CA ALA A 17 71.98 19.54 55.91
C ALA A 17 73.18 18.97 55.11
N MET A 18 74.13 18.27 55.74
CA MET A 18 75.26 17.67 55.02
C MET A 18 75.39 16.16 55.12
N ALA A 19 74.22 15.41 55.12
CA ALA A 19 74.28 13.97 54.91
C ALA A 19 73.01 13.52 54.03
N LEU A 20 73.01 13.98 52.79
CA LEU A 20 72.19 13.39 51.76
C LEU A 20 73.04 12.39 50.98
N PRO A 21 72.57 11.12 50.87
CA PRO A 21 73.20 10.12 50.04
C PRO A 21 73.13 10.60 48.57
N ALA A 22 74.19 10.42 47.79
CA ALA A 22 74.18 10.64 46.35
C ALA A 22 73.03 9.95 45.70
N ALA A 23 72.09 10.75 45.23
CA ALA A 23 71.01 10.23 44.38
C ALA A 23 71.63 9.60 43.12
N GLY A 24 71.51 8.34 42.95
CA GLY A 24 71.87 7.67 41.72
C GLY A 24 71.10 8.36 40.57
N HIS A 25 71.86 8.66 39.52
CA HIS A 25 71.25 9.19 38.27
C HIS A 25 70.25 8.19 37.78
N ALA A 26 68.96 8.48 37.96
CA ALA A 26 67.88 7.82 37.21
C ALA A 26 68.19 8.21 35.76
N GLU A 27 68.46 7.25 34.90
CA GLU A 27 68.48 7.41 33.47
C GLU A 27 67.18 8.03 33.00
N ALA A 28 67.14 9.30 32.74
CA ALA A 28 65.96 9.96 32.20
C ALA A 28 65.75 9.47 30.77
N LEU A 29 64.62 8.74 30.56
CA LEU A 29 64.17 8.44 29.22
C LEU A 29 64.01 9.73 28.43
N ARG A 30 64.93 9.99 27.52
CA ARG A 30 64.83 11.07 26.53
C ARG A 30 63.84 10.62 25.46
N VAL A 31 62.69 11.28 25.40
CA VAL A 31 61.80 11.17 24.24
C VAL A 31 62.54 11.83 23.07
N LEU A 32 63.01 11.02 22.13
CA LEU A 32 63.51 11.46 20.84
C LEU A 32 62.29 11.89 20.00
N GLY A 33 61.80 13.09 20.25
CA GLY A 33 60.66 13.67 19.53
C GLY A 33 61.12 14.34 18.24
N GLY A 34 60.96 13.63 17.14
CA GLY A 34 60.82 14.27 15.84
C GLY A 34 59.35 14.37 15.53
N SER A 35 58.84 15.60 15.33
CA SER A 35 57.50 15.76 14.75
C SER A 35 57.43 14.98 13.43
N PRO A 36 56.38 14.18 13.14
CA PRO A 36 56.28 13.44 11.89
C PRO A 36 56.33 14.44 10.72
N THR A 37 57.37 14.33 9.93
CA THR A 37 57.72 15.34 8.92
C THR A 37 56.83 15.26 7.67
N ARG A 38 56.13 14.12 7.47
CA ARG A 38 55.18 13.92 6.37
C ARG A 38 54.36 12.67 6.62
N ALA A 39 53.02 12.76 6.39
CA ALA A 39 52.16 11.57 6.39
C ALA A 39 52.36 10.81 5.06
N LEU A 40 52.73 9.53 5.16
CA LEU A 40 52.82 8.62 4.03
C LEU A 40 51.47 7.91 3.84
N GLN A 41 50.80 8.18 2.73
CA GLN A 41 49.58 7.48 2.38
C GLN A 41 49.89 6.19 1.61
N VAL A 42 49.42 5.06 2.12
CA VAL A 42 49.62 3.74 1.52
C VAL A 42 48.23 3.12 1.29
N PRO A 43 47.80 2.86 0.06
CA PRO A 43 46.54 2.14 -0.18
C PRO A 43 46.62 0.72 0.40
N MET A 44 45.51 0.24 0.94
CA MET A 44 45.41 -1.15 1.43
C MET A 44 45.72 -2.15 0.32
N ASN A 45 46.41 -3.23 0.66
CA ASN A 45 46.91 -4.27 -0.26
C ASN A 45 47.85 -3.76 -1.37
N ARG A 46 48.37 -2.54 -1.23
CA ARG A 46 49.41 -1.96 -2.11
C ARG A 46 50.65 -1.60 -1.32
N ALA A 47 51.75 -1.54 -2.03
CA ALA A 47 53.02 -1.15 -1.46
C ALA A 47 53.52 0.16 -2.06
N VAL A 48 54.15 0.96 -1.22
CA VAL A 48 54.82 2.18 -1.61
C VAL A 48 56.31 2.04 -1.27
N VAL A 49 57.15 2.37 -2.23
CA VAL A 49 58.59 2.40 -2.02
C VAL A 49 59.00 3.83 -1.63
N VAL A 50 59.69 3.97 -0.50
CA VAL A 50 60.17 5.24 0.04
C VAL A 50 61.69 5.21 0.08
N GLU A 51 62.35 6.26 -0.38
CA GLU A 51 63.78 6.42 -0.32
C GLU A 51 64.18 7.41 0.79
N SER A 52 65.18 7.06 1.57
CA SER A 52 65.78 7.89 2.61
C SER A 52 67.02 8.56 2.09
N ASP A 53 67.18 9.85 2.35
CA ASP A 53 68.36 10.61 1.98
C ASP A 53 69.67 10.15 2.73
N VAL A 54 69.44 9.48 3.89
CA VAL A 54 70.56 8.98 4.75
C VAL A 54 70.41 7.47 4.88
N ALA A 55 71.49 6.73 4.85
CA ALA A 55 71.50 5.30 5.08
C ALA A 55 71.00 4.99 6.50
N PHE A 56 70.08 4.02 6.61
CA PHE A 56 69.50 3.56 7.87
C PHE A 56 70.05 2.15 8.23
N THR A 57 70.05 1.85 9.51
CA THR A 57 70.54 0.55 10.01
C THR A 57 69.38 -0.27 10.58
N GLU A 58 68.38 0.38 11.10
CA GLU A 58 67.22 -0.28 11.75
C GLU A 58 65.90 0.43 11.40
N LEU A 59 64.90 -0.39 11.16
CA LEU A 59 63.50 0.05 10.88
C LEU A 59 62.57 -0.54 11.91
N SER A 60 61.67 0.25 12.43
CA SER A 60 60.64 -0.21 13.37
C SER A 60 59.29 0.35 13.00
N ILE A 61 58.24 -0.51 13.04
CA ILE A 61 56.86 -0.11 12.86
C ILE A 61 56.06 -0.37 14.13
N ALA A 62 55.30 0.63 14.55
CA ALA A 62 54.56 0.55 15.81
C ALA A 62 53.44 -0.49 15.80
N ASN A 63 52.77 -0.68 14.66
CA ASN A 63 51.72 -1.68 14.50
C ASN A 63 51.88 -2.45 13.18
N PRO A 64 52.46 -3.66 13.19
CA PRO A 64 52.66 -4.49 12.00
C PRO A 64 51.35 -5.10 11.43
N GLY A 65 50.24 -5.01 12.15
CA GLY A 65 48.92 -5.40 11.66
C GLY A 65 48.32 -4.35 10.70
N ILE A 66 48.70 -3.08 10.78
CA ILE A 66 48.26 -2.01 9.89
C ILE A 66 49.14 -1.93 8.66
N ALA A 67 50.47 -1.86 8.83
CA ALA A 67 51.38 -1.86 7.72
C ALA A 67 52.62 -2.73 8.03
N ASP A 68 53.17 -3.31 6.98
CA ASP A 68 54.39 -4.11 7.03
C ASP A 68 55.51 -3.40 6.31
N ILE A 69 56.75 -3.61 6.76
CA ILE A 69 57.92 -2.94 6.20
C ILE A 69 58.99 -3.96 5.85
N SER A 70 59.71 -3.70 4.77
CA SER A 70 60.92 -4.42 4.39
C SER A 70 61.95 -3.48 3.83
N SER A 71 63.22 -3.68 4.18
CA SER A 71 64.30 -2.96 3.56
C SER A 71 64.69 -3.60 2.21
N LEU A 72 64.74 -2.82 1.15
CA LEU A 72 65.24 -3.25 -0.16
C LEU A 72 66.72 -2.97 -0.31
N THR A 73 67.19 -1.81 0.16
CA THR A 73 68.57 -1.38 0.26
C THR A 73 68.79 -0.67 1.59
N ASP A 74 70.03 -0.19 1.84
CA ASP A 74 70.37 0.65 2.99
C ASP A 74 69.67 2.02 3.01
N ARG A 75 68.99 2.40 1.91
CA ARG A 75 68.27 3.68 1.75
C ARG A 75 66.84 3.53 1.28
N THR A 76 66.42 2.34 0.87
CA THR A 76 65.09 2.12 0.27
C THR A 76 64.23 1.21 1.14
N ILE A 77 63.06 1.68 1.47
CA ILE A 77 62.06 1.03 2.34
C ILE A 77 60.82 0.67 1.51
N TYR A 78 60.39 -0.56 1.59
CA TYR A 78 59.13 -1.04 1.05
C TYR A 78 58.10 -1.05 2.18
N VAL A 79 57.01 -0.32 2.00
CA VAL A 79 55.91 -0.23 2.97
C VAL A 79 54.67 -0.80 2.36
N LEU A 80 54.13 -1.90 2.92
CA LEU A 80 52.93 -2.60 2.49
C LEU A 80 51.78 -2.26 3.45
N GLY A 81 50.67 -1.73 2.93
CA GLY A 81 49.44 -1.51 3.69
C GLY A 81 48.66 -2.82 3.85
N LYS A 82 48.44 -3.30 5.09
CA LYS A 82 47.67 -4.52 5.40
C LYS A 82 46.23 -4.25 5.81
N ALA A 83 46.01 -3.33 6.73
CA ALA A 83 44.71 -2.98 7.26
C ALA A 83 44.57 -1.47 7.37
N PRO A 84 43.34 -0.92 7.20
CA PRO A 84 43.10 0.50 7.35
C PRO A 84 43.42 0.99 8.77
N GLY A 85 44.11 2.11 8.86
CA GLY A 85 44.50 2.68 10.16
C GLY A 85 45.73 3.59 10.05
N ARG A 86 46.23 4.04 11.20
CA ARG A 86 47.41 4.86 11.33
C ARG A 86 48.48 4.13 12.14
N THR A 87 49.71 4.18 11.71
CA THR A 87 50.86 3.64 12.42
C THR A 87 52.06 4.55 12.20
N THR A 88 53.12 4.35 12.97
CA THR A 88 54.35 5.14 12.86
C THR A 88 55.50 4.25 12.45
N LEU A 89 56.17 4.65 11.39
CA LEU A 89 57.45 4.09 10.94
C LEU A 89 58.57 4.90 11.51
N THR A 90 59.43 4.27 12.31
CA THR A 90 60.65 4.86 12.88
C THR A 90 61.86 4.37 12.10
N VAL A 91 62.65 5.29 11.63
CA VAL A 91 63.89 5.04 10.87
C VAL A 91 65.10 5.45 11.73
N LEU A 92 65.97 4.48 12.01
CA LEU A 92 67.12 4.65 12.84
C LEU A 92 68.41 4.44 12.02
N GLY A 93 69.43 5.31 12.27
CA GLY A 93 70.74 5.23 11.66
C GLY A 93 71.74 4.55 12.56
N GLU A 94 73.04 4.64 12.21
CA GLU A 94 74.12 4.08 12.99
C GLU A 94 74.10 4.61 14.46
N ASN A 95 74.36 3.72 15.40
CA ASN A 95 74.34 3.97 16.84
C ASN A 95 72.93 4.29 17.42
N GLY A 96 71.88 3.84 16.80
CA GLY A 96 70.46 4.05 17.28
C GLY A 96 70.01 5.50 17.17
N ARG A 97 70.64 6.32 16.37
CA ARG A 97 70.22 7.70 16.19
C ARG A 97 68.97 7.78 15.34
N LEU A 98 67.92 8.47 15.84
CA LEU A 98 66.71 8.72 15.11
C LEU A 98 66.99 9.58 13.84
N ILE A 99 66.68 9.04 12.66
CA ILE A 99 66.71 9.78 11.39
C ILE A 99 65.36 10.50 11.21
N THR A 100 64.26 9.77 11.24
CA THR A 100 62.91 10.35 11.11
C THR A 100 61.84 9.42 11.66
N ASN A 101 60.69 10.02 12.03
CA ASN A 101 59.44 9.34 12.27
C ASN A 101 58.49 9.73 11.14
N VAL A 102 57.92 8.72 10.48
CA VAL A 102 56.95 8.90 9.40
C VAL A 102 55.59 8.32 9.87
N GLU A 103 54.54 9.14 9.85
CA GLU A 103 53.22 8.67 10.09
C GLU A 103 52.68 7.96 8.83
N VAL A 104 52.38 6.68 8.95
CA VAL A 104 51.86 5.84 7.86
C VAL A 104 50.36 5.75 7.99
N HIS A 105 49.64 6.25 7.00
CA HIS A 105 48.21 6.17 6.90
C HIS A 105 47.84 5.12 5.86
N VAL A 106 47.29 4.00 6.28
CA VAL A 106 46.71 2.99 5.39
C VAL A 106 45.23 3.29 5.19
N THR A 107 44.87 3.54 3.94
CA THR A 107 43.47 3.86 3.57
C THR A 107 42.91 2.82 2.60
N PRO A 108 41.59 2.56 2.61
CA PRO A 108 40.94 1.77 1.56
C PRO A 108 41.27 2.35 0.16
N ASP A 109 41.33 1.49 -0.86
CA ASP A 109 41.57 1.95 -2.24
C ASP A 109 40.29 2.58 -2.82
N ILE A 110 40.14 3.89 -2.60
CA ILE A 110 38.97 4.66 -3.05
C ILE A 110 38.94 4.78 -4.58
N ALA A 111 40.08 4.78 -5.24
CA ALA A 111 40.11 4.97 -6.69
C ALA A 111 39.44 3.77 -7.39
N GLU A 112 39.83 2.56 -7.00
CA GLU A 112 39.18 1.34 -7.50
C GLU A 112 37.71 1.27 -7.11
N PHE A 113 37.39 1.63 -5.85
CA PHE A 113 36.01 1.65 -5.38
C PHE A 113 35.15 2.62 -6.18
N LYS A 114 35.62 3.83 -6.46
CA LYS A 114 34.89 4.82 -7.29
C LYS A 114 34.64 4.30 -8.70
N GLU A 115 35.65 3.71 -9.33
CA GLU A 115 35.51 3.14 -10.67
C GLU A 115 34.45 2.03 -10.69
N ARG A 116 34.49 1.12 -9.70
CA ARG A 116 33.50 0.04 -9.57
C ARG A 116 32.10 0.54 -9.29
N LEU A 117 32.00 1.58 -8.43
CA LEU A 117 30.72 2.19 -8.11
C LEU A 117 30.09 2.83 -9.35
N GLU A 118 30.87 3.53 -10.17
CA GLU A 118 30.40 4.15 -11.41
C GLU A 118 30.02 3.11 -12.48
N GLN A 119 30.71 1.96 -12.53
CA GLN A 119 30.36 0.84 -13.41
C GLN A 119 29.05 0.17 -13.01
N ILE A 120 28.76 0.03 -11.70
CA ILE A 120 27.57 -0.66 -11.18
C ILE A 120 26.37 0.27 -11.13
N LEU A 121 26.58 1.55 -10.82
CA LEU A 121 25.56 2.58 -10.66
C LEU A 121 25.85 3.79 -11.56
N PRO A 122 25.77 3.62 -12.89
CA PRO A 122 26.09 4.72 -13.81
C PRO A 122 25.08 5.86 -13.66
N GLY A 123 25.60 7.10 -13.64
CA GLY A 123 24.79 8.31 -13.58
C GLY A 123 24.28 8.71 -12.19
N GLU A 124 24.58 7.97 -11.14
CA GLU A 124 24.23 8.36 -9.77
C GLU A 124 25.29 9.33 -9.19
N PRO A 125 24.89 10.52 -8.70
CA PRO A 125 25.80 11.50 -8.12
C PRO A 125 26.24 11.09 -6.70
N ILE A 126 26.97 9.97 -6.58
CA ILE A 126 27.48 9.47 -5.31
C ILE A 126 28.91 9.96 -5.12
N GLU A 127 29.13 10.72 -4.08
CA GLU A 127 30.45 11.17 -3.69
C GLU A 127 31.05 10.25 -2.63
N VAL A 128 32.26 9.77 -2.90
CA VAL A 128 33.02 8.90 -2.02
C VAL A 128 34.19 9.64 -1.41
N ARG A 129 34.23 9.66 -0.09
CA ARG A 129 35.35 10.27 0.69
C ARG A 129 35.89 9.27 1.70
N THR A 130 37.15 9.44 2.09
CA THR A 130 37.71 8.75 3.27
C THR A 130 37.48 9.58 4.52
N ALA A 131 37.14 8.93 5.61
CA ALA A 131 37.21 9.49 6.94
C ALA A 131 38.00 8.54 7.83
N ASN A 132 39.19 8.97 8.24
CA ASN A 132 40.15 8.16 9.01
C ASN A 132 40.47 6.82 8.33
N ASP A 133 39.82 5.73 8.79
CA ASP A 133 40.04 4.36 8.38
C ASP A 133 38.80 3.77 7.63
N GLY A 134 37.80 4.60 7.34
CA GLY A 134 36.53 4.20 6.72
C GLY A 134 36.20 4.94 5.44
N ILE A 135 35.09 4.51 4.82
CA ILE A 135 34.50 5.12 3.62
C ILE A 135 33.26 5.87 4.01
N VAL A 136 33.12 7.10 3.54
CA VAL A 136 31.90 7.91 3.65
C VAL A 136 31.29 8.02 2.28
N LEU A 137 30.04 7.60 2.15
CA LEU A 137 29.22 7.78 0.96
C LEU A 137 28.28 8.95 1.19
N SER A 138 28.25 9.91 0.29
CA SER A 138 27.35 11.07 0.32
C SER A 138 26.79 11.35 -1.07
N GLY A 139 25.63 11.98 -1.14
CA GLY A 139 24.96 12.28 -2.40
C GLY A 139 23.48 11.91 -2.38
N VAL A 140 22.84 12.07 -3.54
CA VAL A 140 21.42 11.77 -3.72
C VAL A 140 21.30 10.66 -4.74
N VAL A 141 20.75 9.53 -4.33
CA VAL A 141 20.51 8.36 -5.20
C VAL A 141 19.05 8.27 -5.62
N SER A 142 18.81 7.74 -6.81
CA SER A 142 17.47 7.74 -7.39
C SER A 142 16.51 6.70 -6.79
N SER A 143 17.02 5.65 -6.11
CA SER A 143 16.16 4.64 -5.46
C SER A 143 16.84 4.00 -4.24
N ILE A 144 16.00 3.41 -3.35
CA ILE A 144 16.46 2.66 -2.18
C ILE A 144 17.33 1.46 -2.61
N GLY A 145 16.94 0.72 -3.66
CA GLY A 145 17.71 -0.42 -4.16
C GLY A 145 19.11 -0.05 -4.66
N LYS A 146 19.30 1.15 -5.22
CA LYS A 146 20.63 1.66 -5.60
C LYS A 146 21.46 2.08 -4.39
N LEU A 147 20.81 2.64 -3.36
CA LEU A 147 21.45 2.95 -2.10
C LEU A 147 21.99 1.67 -1.43
N ASP A 148 21.21 0.62 -1.35
CA ASP A 148 21.60 -0.64 -0.74
C ASP A 148 22.74 -1.32 -1.51
N ARG A 149 22.71 -1.30 -2.85
CA ARG A 149 23.82 -1.79 -3.69
C ARG A 149 25.13 -1.01 -3.46
N ALA A 150 25.05 0.32 -3.33
CA ALA A 150 26.22 1.14 -3.02
C ALA A 150 26.82 0.81 -1.64
N LEU A 151 25.96 0.60 -0.63
CA LEU A 151 26.38 0.19 0.71
C LEU A 151 27.00 -1.20 0.73
N GLU A 152 26.39 -2.18 0.06
CA GLU A 152 26.91 -3.54 -0.04
C GLU A 152 28.28 -3.56 -0.70
N LEU A 153 28.45 -2.79 -1.78
CA LEU A 153 29.76 -2.63 -2.42
C LEU A 153 30.77 -1.99 -1.48
N ALA A 154 30.42 -0.90 -0.78
CA ALA A 154 31.30 -0.23 0.15
C ALA A 154 31.73 -1.11 1.33
N GLN A 155 30.84 -1.96 1.84
CA GLN A 155 31.14 -2.93 2.91
C GLN A 155 32.21 -3.96 2.50
N ARG A 156 32.35 -4.27 1.20
CA ARG A 156 33.41 -5.15 0.71
C ARG A 156 34.80 -4.51 0.77
N TYR A 157 34.87 -3.17 0.63
CA TYR A 157 36.12 -2.40 0.67
C TYR A 157 36.49 -1.94 2.09
N ALA A 158 35.51 -1.69 2.94
CA ALA A 158 35.70 -1.26 4.32
C ALA A 158 34.67 -1.94 5.25
N PRO A 159 34.84 -3.24 5.63
CA PRO A 159 33.92 -3.95 6.50
C PRO A 159 33.69 -3.19 7.82
N GLU A 160 32.43 -2.99 8.21
CA GLU A 160 31.99 -2.29 9.43
C GLU A 160 32.45 -0.82 9.59
N ARG A 161 33.04 -0.23 8.54
CA ARG A 161 33.59 1.15 8.56
C ARG A 161 33.05 2.02 7.44
N VAL A 162 31.78 1.79 7.09
CA VAL A 162 31.07 2.59 6.10
C VAL A 162 30.11 3.54 6.79
N SER A 163 30.26 4.84 6.54
CA SER A 163 29.30 5.87 6.96
C SER A 163 28.39 6.23 5.78
N ASN A 164 27.11 6.02 5.94
CA ASN A 164 26.11 6.38 4.94
C ASN A 164 25.53 7.78 5.23
N LEU A 165 25.84 8.74 4.35
CA LEU A 165 25.24 10.07 4.28
C LEU A 165 24.49 10.29 2.97
N MET A 166 24.18 9.20 2.25
CA MET A 166 23.36 9.28 1.04
C MET A 166 21.89 9.48 1.41
N SER A 167 21.19 10.23 0.61
CA SER A 167 19.74 10.38 0.67
C SER A 167 19.11 9.90 -0.62
N VAL A 168 17.91 9.34 -0.54
CA VAL A 168 17.15 9.01 -1.74
C VAL A 168 16.50 10.29 -2.25
N GLY A 169 16.81 10.65 -3.49
CA GLY A 169 16.33 11.86 -4.14
C GLY A 169 14.90 11.67 -4.63
N GLY A 170 14.07 12.67 -4.28
CA GLY A 170 12.66 12.68 -4.62
C GLY A 170 11.86 11.72 -3.73
N THR A 171 10.91 12.27 -2.99
CA THR A 171 9.88 11.46 -2.35
C THR A 171 9.03 10.86 -3.46
N GLN A 172 9.35 9.62 -3.87
CA GLN A 172 8.53 8.91 -4.84
C GLN A 172 7.20 8.57 -4.16
N GLN A 173 6.17 9.29 -4.56
CA GLN A 173 4.81 9.03 -4.13
C GLN A 173 4.08 8.27 -5.23
N VAL A 174 3.38 7.22 -4.82
CA VAL A 174 2.56 6.42 -5.72
C VAL A 174 1.11 6.63 -5.36
N MET A 175 0.32 7.11 -6.30
CA MET A 175 -1.12 7.13 -6.22
C MET A 175 -1.65 5.83 -6.83
N LEU A 176 -2.39 5.06 -6.06
CA LEU A 176 -3.09 3.88 -6.54
C LEU A 176 -4.55 4.23 -6.82
N LYS A 177 -4.97 4.01 -8.06
CA LYS A 177 -6.37 4.05 -8.47
C LYS A 177 -6.88 2.63 -8.57
N VAL A 178 -7.93 2.30 -7.81
CA VAL A 178 -8.61 1.00 -7.88
C VAL A 178 -10.00 1.22 -8.43
N ARG A 179 -10.43 0.34 -9.34
CA ARG A 179 -11.76 0.39 -9.93
C ARG A 179 -12.46 -0.94 -9.73
N PHE A 180 -13.51 -0.95 -8.92
CA PHE A 180 -14.45 -2.04 -8.78
C PHE A 180 -15.63 -1.80 -9.72
N SER A 181 -15.83 -2.67 -10.69
CA SER A 181 -16.98 -2.61 -11.59
C SER A 181 -17.75 -3.91 -11.51
N GLU A 182 -19.00 -3.83 -11.06
CA GLU A 182 -19.91 -4.97 -10.98
C GLU A 182 -21.15 -4.67 -11.79
N MET A 183 -21.58 -5.65 -12.59
CA MET A 183 -22.82 -5.60 -13.33
C MET A 183 -23.63 -6.86 -13.03
N GLN A 184 -24.86 -6.66 -12.59
CA GLN A 184 -25.82 -7.74 -12.36
C GLN A 184 -26.95 -7.60 -13.39
N ARG A 185 -27.25 -8.69 -14.07
CA ARG A 185 -28.38 -8.80 -14.99
C ARG A 185 -29.33 -9.85 -14.45
N SER A 186 -30.60 -9.50 -14.34
CA SER A 186 -31.67 -10.44 -13.97
C SER A 186 -32.72 -10.50 -15.07
N VAL A 187 -33.09 -11.70 -15.43
CA VAL A 187 -34.20 -11.96 -16.35
C VAL A 187 -35.14 -12.97 -15.67
N SER A 188 -36.38 -12.58 -15.47
CA SER A 188 -37.41 -13.45 -14.93
C SER A 188 -38.58 -13.49 -15.89
N LYS A 189 -39.00 -14.69 -16.26
CA LYS A 189 -40.16 -14.92 -17.09
C LYS A 189 -41.03 -15.95 -16.42
N SER A 190 -42.31 -15.66 -16.28
CA SER A 190 -43.29 -16.62 -15.81
C SER A 190 -44.49 -16.61 -16.72
N LEU A 191 -44.96 -17.79 -17.01
CA LEU A 191 -46.20 -18.02 -17.73
C LEU A 191 -47.02 -19.06 -16.97
N SER A 192 -48.19 -18.68 -16.52
CA SER A 192 -49.13 -19.62 -15.88
C SER A 192 -50.52 -19.51 -16.53
N ALA A 193 -51.16 -20.64 -16.65
CA ALA A 193 -52.52 -20.74 -17.05
C ALA A 193 -53.31 -21.42 -15.94
N SER A 194 -54.50 -20.90 -15.66
CA SER A 194 -55.42 -21.45 -14.68
C SER A 194 -56.80 -21.56 -15.29
N LEU A 195 -57.39 -22.75 -15.24
CA LEU A 195 -58.74 -23.05 -15.73
C LEU A 195 -59.63 -23.26 -14.54
N GLY A 196 -60.76 -22.57 -14.51
CA GLY A 196 -61.80 -22.75 -13.53
C GLY A 196 -63.15 -23.03 -14.22
N ALA A 197 -63.92 -23.95 -13.68
CA ALA A 197 -65.29 -24.22 -14.12
C ALA A 197 -66.24 -24.32 -12.89
N ARG A 198 -67.40 -23.69 -12.99
CA ARG A 198 -68.43 -23.74 -11.96
C ARG A 198 -69.80 -24.01 -12.64
N GLY A 199 -70.58 -24.88 -12.07
CA GLY A 199 -71.89 -25.14 -12.57
C GLY A 199 -72.77 -25.77 -11.52
N THR A 200 -74.10 -25.74 -11.76
CA THR A 200 -75.07 -26.43 -10.93
C THR A 200 -75.49 -27.71 -11.64
N VAL A 201 -75.16 -28.85 -11.05
CA VAL A 201 -75.51 -30.17 -11.57
C VAL A 201 -76.34 -30.87 -10.52
N LEU A 202 -77.59 -31.27 -10.89
CA LEU A 202 -78.50 -31.94 -9.98
C LEU A 202 -78.86 -31.16 -8.70
N GLY A 203 -78.84 -29.81 -8.74
CA GLY A 203 -79.14 -28.95 -7.61
C GLY A 203 -77.95 -28.67 -6.70
N GLU A 204 -76.77 -29.26 -6.94
CA GLU A 204 -75.55 -29.03 -6.20
C GLU A 204 -74.54 -28.12 -7.01
N ASN A 205 -73.94 -27.19 -6.32
CA ASN A 205 -72.93 -26.35 -6.93
C ASN A 205 -71.56 -27.09 -6.99
N LEU A 206 -71.15 -27.45 -8.19
CA LEU A 206 -69.85 -28.02 -8.44
C LEU A 206 -68.88 -26.97 -8.98
N GLY A 207 -67.66 -26.94 -8.43
CA GLY A 207 -66.58 -26.11 -8.91
C GLY A 207 -65.30 -26.94 -9.12
N LEU A 208 -64.63 -26.74 -10.23
CA LEU A 208 -63.32 -27.31 -10.55
C LEU A 208 -62.33 -26.17 -10.87
N ALA A 209 -61.17 -26.19 -10.24
CA ALA A 209 -60.07 -25.27 -10.58
C ALA A 209 -58.80 -26.09 -10.81
N ILE A 210 -58.14 -25.83 -11.93
CA ILE A 210 -56.92 -26.52 -12.34
C ILE A 210 -55.93 -25.44 -12.78
N GLY A 211 -54.68 -25.53 -12.36
CA GLY A 211 -53.62 -24.64 -12.83
C GLY A 211 -52.89 -23.88 -11.73
N GLY A 212 -52.44 -22.67 -12.03
CA GLY A 212 -51.66 -21.86 -11.12
C GLY A 212 -52.37 -21.44 -9.84
N ASN A 213 -51.59 -20.96 -8.86
CA ASN A 213 -52.06 -20.72 -7.49
C ASN A 213 -53.15 -19.65 -7.33
N THR A 214 -53.32 -18.76 -8.31
CA THR A 214 -54.21 -17.59 -8.18
C THR A 214 -55.69 -17.99 -8.22
N LEU A 215 -56.07 -18.95 -9.05
CA LEU A 215 -57.45 -19.45 -9.09
C LEU A 215 -57.73 -20.57 -8.08
N ALA A 216 -56.71 -21.30 -7.66
CA ALA A 216 -56.85 -22.39 -6.67
C ALA A 216 -57.02 -21.85 -5.24
N ASN A 217 -56.69 -20.60 -4.98
CA ASN A 217 -56.85 -19.98 -3.67
C ASN A 217 -58.31 -19.57 -3.44
N SER A 218 -58.87 -19.94 -2.32
CA SER A 218 -60.23 -19.79 -1.93
C SER A 218 -60.80 -18.38 -2.18
N GLY A 219 -61.78 -18.27 -3.06
CA GLY A 219 -62.46 -17.02 -3.42
C GLY A 219 -62.11 -16.42 -4.77
N ALA A 220 -60.91 -16.66 -5.31
CA ALA A 220 -60.51 -16.11 -6.59
C ALA A 220 -61.30 -16.65 -7.77
N LEU A 221 -61.70 -17.93 -7.72
CA LEU A 221 -62.58 -18.56 -8.72
C LEU A 221 -63.98 -17.89 -8.76
N GLY A 222 -64.60 -17.66 -7.57
CA GLY A 222 -65.87 -16.98 -7.48
C GLY A 222 -65.86 -15.56 -7.99
N THR A 223 -64.77 -14.83 -7.73
CA THR A 223 -64.58 -13.49 -8.23
C THR A 223 -64.29 -13.44 -9.74
N ALA A 224 -63.50 -14.37 -10.26
CA ALA A 224 -63.20 -14.47 -11.68
C ALA A 224 -64.49 -14.88 -12.50
N LEU A 225 -65.30 -15.83 -12.01
CA LEU A 225 -66.53 -16.24 -12.66
C LEU A 225 -67.64 -15.20 -12.48
N GLY A 226 -67.59 -14.32 -11.51
CA GLY A 226 -68.48 -13.16 -11.36
C GLY A 226 -68.17 -11.99 -12.27
N GLY A 227 -67.19 -12.13 -13.19
CA GLY A 227 -66.81 -11.11 -14.16
C GLY A 227 -65.83 -10.06 -13.61
N SER A 228 -65.31 -10.27 -12.39
CA SER A 228 -64.30 -9.43 -11.80
C SER A 228 -62.93 -10.11 -11.91
N LEU A 229 -61.91 -9.38 -12.31
CA LEU A 229 -60.55 -9.90 -12.28
C LEU A 229 -60.10 -10.14 -10.83
N PRO A 230 -59.61 -11.36 -10.50
CA PRO A 230 -59.00 -11.57 -9.21
C PRO A 230 -57.82 -10.59 -9.03
N SER A 231 -57.52 -10.24 -7.78
CA SER A 231 -56.37 -9.36 -7.50
C SER A 231 -55.08 -10.04 -7.94
N VAL A 232 -54.54 -9.63 -9.07
CA VAL A 232 -53.26 -10.09 -9.59
C VAL A 232 -52.14 -9.39 -8.83
N SER A 233 -51.07 -10.10 -8.56
CA SER A 233 -49.85 -9.52 -7.98
C SER A 233 -49.39 -8.33 -8.83
N THR A 234 -49.02 -7.27 -8.17
CA THR A 234 -48.56 -6.02 -8.82
C THR A 234 -47.46 -6.32 -9.84
N GLY A 235 -47.70 -6.02 -11.11
CA GLY A 235 -46.73 -6.20 -12.20
C GLY A 235 -46.98 -7.36 -13.15
N ASN A 236 -47.96 -8.23 -12.88
CA ASN A 236 -48.33 -9.32 -13.80
C ASN A 236 -49.38 -8.85 -14.80
N ALA A 237 -49.17 -9.16 -16.08
CA ALA A 237 -50.24 -9.06 -17.06
C ALA A 237 -51.13 -10.28 -16.97
N ALA A 238 -52.42 -10.07 -16.72
CA ALA A 238 -53.42 -11.15 -16.63
C ALA A 238 -54.56 -10.93 -17.62
N THR A 239 -54.95 -11.99 -18.26
CA THR A 239 -56.09 -11.97 -19.16
C THR A 239 -57.08 -13.06 -18.76
N LEU A 240 -58.33 -12.66 -18.51
CA LEU A 240 -59.40 -13.56 -18.15
C LEU A 240 -60.34 -13.77 -19.37
N PHE A 241 -60.53 -14.99 -19.76
CA PHE A 241 -61.54 -15.41 -20.72
C PHE A 241 -62.62 -16.18 -19.99
N GLY A 242 -63.84 -15.69 -20.03
CA GLY A 242 -65.01 -16.38 -19.43
C GLY A 242 -66.07 -16.64 -20.46
N PHE A 243 -66.68 -17.78 -20.42
CA PHE A 243 -67.87 -18.11 -21.20
C PHE A 243 -68.88 -18.99 -20.38
N ASN A 244 -70.14 -18.82 -20.68
CA ASN A 244 -71.21 -19.56 -20.04
C ASN A 244 -71.89 -20.42 -21.08
N ALA A 245 -72.02 -21.72 -20.82
CA ALA A 245 -72.68 -22.68 -21.70
C ALA A 245 -73.49 -23.66 -20.87
N GLY A 246 -74.83 -23.64 -21.04
CA GLY A 246 -75.77 -24.63 -20.46
C GLY A 246 -75.76 -24.71 -18.92
N GLY A 247 -75.54 -23.58 -18.23
CA GLY A 247 -75.52 -23.53 -16.76
C GLY A 247 -74.16 -23.82 -16.17
N VAL A 248 -73.09 -23.99 -17.01
CA VAL A 248 -71.71 -24.14 -16.60
C VAL A 248 -70.92 -22.86 -17.02
N GLU A 249 -70.34 -22.21 -16.06
CA GLU A 249 -69.43 -21.09 -16.25
C GLU A 249 -68.03 -21.62 -16.28
N VAL A 250 -67.23 -21.23 -17.34
CA VAL A 250 -65.83 -21.61 -17.51
C VAL A 250 -65.06 -20.35 -17.62
N GLY A 251 -63.98 -20.25 -16.83
CA GLY A 251 -63.00 -19.14 -16.84
C GLY A 251 -61.60 -19.65 -17.07
N LEU A 252 -60.86 -19.04 -18.00
CA LEU A 252 -59.46 -19.27 -18.26
C LEU A 252 -58.72 -18.00 -17.90
N LEU A 253 -57.84 -18.07 -16.90
CA LEU A 253 -56.94 -17.00 -16.51
C LEU A 253 -55.55 -17.31 -17.04
N LEU A 254 -55.04 -16.40 -17.87
CA LEU A 254 -53.67 -16.42 -18.35
C LEU A 254 -52.87 -15.31 -17.66
N GLU A 255 -51.78 -15.66 -17.01
CA GLU A 255 -50.87 -14.72 -16.36
C GLU A 255 -49.53 -14.85 -17.02
N ALA A 256 -48.99 -13.71 -17.50
CA ALA A 256 -47.67 -13.64 -18.10
C ALA A 256 -46.87 -12.48 -17.47
N LEU A 257 -45.67 -12.76 -17.08
CA LEU A 257 -44.74 -11.75 -16.56
C LEU A 257 -43.38 -11.92 -17.25
N GLU A 258 -42.85 -10.83 -17.75
CA GLU A 258 -41.46 -10.75 -18.13
C GLU A 258 -40.82 -9.53 -17.42
N ASN A 259 -39.83 -9.79 -16.63
CA ASN A 259 -39.08 -8.74 -15.92
C ASN A 259 -37.59 -8.85 -16.27
N ARG A 260 -36.99 -7.71 -16.61
CA ARG A 260 -35.55 -7.60 -16.91
C ARG A 260 -34.99 -6.48 -16.09
N GLY A 261 -33.94 -6.76 -15.34
CA GLY A 261 -33.24 -5.79 -14.52
C GLY A 261 -31.78 -5.78 -14.87
N VAL A 262 -31.19 -4.59 -14.84
CA VAL A 262 -29.72 -4.39 -14.91
C VAL A 262 -29.33 -3.45 -13.78
N VAL A 263 -28.42 -3.89 -12.94
CA VAL A 263 -27.84 -3.08 -11.86
C VAL A 263 -26.35 -2.97 -12.12
N ARG A 264 -25.84 -1.75 -12.07
CA ARG A 264 -24.41 -1.47 -12.19
C ARG A 264 -23.92 -0.82 -10.91
N THR A 265 -22.88 -1.37 -10.33
CA THR A 265 -22.16 -0.79 -9.18
C THR A 265 -20.74 -0.44 -9.59
N LEU A 266 -20.33 0.77 -9.27
CA LEU A 266 -18.99 1.27 -9.56
C LEU A 266 -18.44 1.93 -8.30
N ALA A 267 -17.24 1.54 -7.87
CA ALA A 267 -16.48 2.20 -6.82
C ALA A 267 -15.04 2.44 -7.31
N GLU A 268 -14.55 3.66 -7.16
CA GLU A 268 -13.22 4.07 -7.60
C GLU A 268 -12.45 4.76 -6.47
N PRO A 269 -11.93 4.02 -5.47
CA PRO A 269 -11.07 4.61 -4.45
C PRO A 269 -9.69 4.95 -5.02
N ASN A 270 -9.18 6.11 -4.62
CA ASN A 270 -7.84 6.57 -4.94
C ASN A 270 -7.12 6.91 -3.63
N LEU A 271 -5.87 6.48 -3.50
CA LEU A 271 -5.07 6.75 -2.33
C LEU A 271 -3.60 6.92 -2.72
N THR A 272 -2.90 7.85 -2.07
CA THR A 272 -1.49 8.14 -2.33
C THR A 272 -0.65 7.75 -1.12
N ALA A 273 0.46 7.05 -1.36
CA ALA A 273 1.42 6.64 -0.35
C ALA A 273 2.86 6.94 -0.79
N LEU A 274 3.76 7.09 0.17
CA LEU A 274 5.20 7.09 -0.09
C LEU A 274 5.69 5.68 -0.43
N SER A 275 6.68 5.57 -1.29
CA SER A 275 7.33 4.29 -1.58
C SER A 275 7.84 3.61 -0.29
N GLY A 276 7.41 2.36 -0.06
CA GLY A 276 7.74 1.57 1.13
C GLY A 276 6.88 1.85 2.36
N GLN A 277 5.87 2.75 2.29
CA GLN A 277 4.98 3.05 3.41
C GLN A 277 3.58 2.51 3.15
N GLU A 278 2.96 1.95 4.20
CA GLU A 278 1.58 1.52 4.17
C GLU A 278 0.64 2.73 4.21
N ALA A 279 -0.39 2.68 3.39
CA ALA A 279 -1.50 3.62 3.44
C ALA A 279 -2.82 2.87 3.47
N SER A 280 -3.77 3.38 4.26
CA SER A 280 -5.11 2.83 4.39
C SER A 280 -6.17 3.92 4.19
N PHE A 281 -7.26 3.54 3.55
CA PHE A 281 -8.41 4.38 3.29
C PHE A 281 -9.70 3.58 3.52
N LEU A 282 -10.63 4.16 4.26
CA LEU A 282 -11.97 3.62 4.47
C LEU A 282 -13.01 4.72 4.20
N ALA A 283 -13.89 4.48 3.26
CA ALA A 283 -15.05 5.31 2.99
C ALA A 283 -16.33 4.49 3.20
N GLY A 284 -17.01 4.71 4.32
CA GLY A 284 -18.18 3.92 4.70
C GLY A 284 -18.74 4.34 6.04
N GLY A 285 -19.25 3.38 6.78
CA GLY A 285 -19.78 3.55 8.12
C GLY A 285 -19.47 2.35 9.00
N GLU A 286 -20.07 2.32 10.18
CA GLU A 286 -19.97 1.20 11.11
C GLU A 286 -21.37 0.65 11.41
N TYR A 287 -21.50 -0.67 11.38
CA TYR A 287 -22.75 -1.36 11.67
C TYR A 287 -22.68 -2.00 13.07
N PRO A 288 -23.62 -1.70 13.97
CA PRO A 288 -23.64 -2.26 15.32
C PRO A 288 -24.13 -3.72 15.30
N VAL A 289 -23.28 -4.65 15.70
CA VAL A 289 -23.60 -6.07 15.83
C VAL A 289 -23.70 -6.43 17.30
N PRO A 290 -24.85 -6.95 17.76
CA PRO A 290 -24.98 -7.43 19.13
C PRO A 290 -24.20 -8.75 19.32
N VAL A 291 -23.30 -8.78 20.27
CA VAL A 291 -22.54 -9.97 20.70
C VAL A 291 -22.93 -10.35 22.12
N SER A 292 -23.14 -11.63 22.39
CA SER A 292 -23.43 -12.09 23.73
C SER A 292 -22.14 -12.20 24.54
N GLN A 293 -22.12 -11.63 25.74
CA GLN A 293 -21.06 -11.82 26.73
C GLN A 293 -21.43 -12.85 27.78
N ASP A 294 -20.40 -13.35 28.48
CA ASP A 294 -20.58 -14.23 29.62
C ASP A 294 -21.50 -13.56 30.68
N GLY A 295 -22.53 -14.28 31.11
CA GLY A 295 -23.52 -13.76 32.05
C GLY A 295 -24.82 -13.23 31.43
N GLY A 296 -25.02 -13.40 30.10
CA GLY A 296 -26.30 -13.05 29.41
C GLY A 296 -26.46 -11.55 29.12
N SER A 297 -25.41 -10.74 29.30
CA SER A 297 -25.39 -9.34 28.86
C SER A 297 -25.10 -9.25 27.37
N ILE A 298 -25.66 -8.25 26.69
CA ILE A 298 -25.42 -7.98 25.26
C ILE A 298 -24.47 -6.80 25.16
N ALA A 299 -23.32 -7.00 24.51
CA ALA A 299 -22.42 -5.94 24.09
C ALA A 299 -22.68 -5.61 22.61
N ILE A 300 -22.34 -4.39 22.20
CA ILE A 300 -22.42 -3.97 20.81
C ILE A 300 -21.02 -3.88 20.27
N GLU A 301 -20.72 -4.64 19.19
CA GLU A 301 -19.49 -4.54 18.43
C GLU A 301 -19.76 -3.79 17.12
N TYR A 302 -18.99 -2.77 16.84
CA TYR A 302 -19.11 -2.01 15.60
C TYR A 302 -18.24 -2.64 14.51
N LYS A 303 -18.86 -3.03 13.39
CA LYS A 303 -18.17 -3.61 12.22
C LYS A 303 -18.13 -2.58 11.10
N PRO A 304 -16.94 -2.16 10.63
CA PRO A 304 -16.83 -1.23 9.51
C PRO A 304 -17.35 -1.86 8.22
N PHE A 305 -18.02 -1.06 7.40
CA PHE A 305 -18.45 -1.41 6.06
C PHE A 305 -18.23 -0.23 5.10
N GLY A 306 -18.14 -0.52 3.82
CA GLY A 306 -17.93 0.47 2.76
C GLY A 306 -16.82 0.07 1.82
N VAL A 307 -16.09 1.05 1.29
CA VAL A 307 -14.95 0.87 0.40
C VAL A 307 -13.68 1.00 1.21
N GLU A 308 -12.88 -0.04 1.25
CA GLU A 308 -11.62 -0.11 1.97
C GLU A 308 -10.48 -0.39 0.98
N LEU A 309 -9.38 0.32 1.14
CA LEU A 309 -8.17 0.17 0.34
C LEU A 309 -6.95 0.31 1.23
N ASN A 310 -6.16 -0.76 1.33
CA ASN A 310 -4.87 -0.78 2.00
C ASN A 310 -3.81 -1.20 1.00
N PHE A 311 -2.70 -0.48 0.91
CA PHE A 311 -1.64 -0.85 -0.01
C PHE A 311 -0.26 -0.35 0.45
N ILE A 312 0.77 -1.05 -0.01
CA ILE A 312 2.18 -0.72 0.19
C ILE A 312 2.84 -0.68 -1.19
N PRO A 313 3.15 0.50 -1.74
CA PRO A 313 3.88 0.61 -2.99
C PRO A 313 5.38 0.55 -2.74
N ARG A 314 6.13 -0.06 -3.65
CA ARG A 314 7.60 -0.04 -3.68
C ARG A 314 8.06 0.28 -5.08
N VAL A 315 8.64 1.44 -5.30
CA VAL A 315 9.27 1.79 -6.58
C VAL A 315 10.64 1.11 -6.63
N VAL A 316 10.81 0.21 -7.57
CA VAL A 316 12.00 -0.65 -7.66
C VAL A 316 13.08 0.01 -8.51
N GLU A 317 12.80 0.30 -9.77
CA GLU A 317 13.75 0.92 -10.69
C GLU A 317 12.99 1.70 -11.76
N GLY A 318 13.34 2.98 -11.91
CA GLY A 318 12.68 3.85 -12.88
C GLY A 318 11.20 4.04 -12.60
N ASP A 319 10.35 3.49 -13.46
CA ASP A 319 8.89 3.56 -13.43
C ASP A 319 8.21 2.26 -12.94
N LEU A 320 9.02 1.24 -12.59
CA LEU A 320 8.51 -0.06 -12.13
C LEU A 320 8.09 0.00 -10.66
N ILE A 321 6.84 -0.35 -10.40
CA ILE A 321 6.20 -0.26 -9.09
C ILE A 321 5.73 -1.66 -8.67
N ASN A 322 6.24 -2.14 -7.56
CA ASN A 322 5.73 -3.33 -6.88
C ASN A 322 4.67 -2.89 -5.88
N LEU A 323 3.48 -3.50 -5.97
CA LEU A 323 2.30 -3.14 -5.18
C LEU A 323 1.83 -4.37 -4.41
N GLU A 324 1.84 -4.27 -3.10
CA GLU A 324 1.12 -5.16 -2.20
C GLU A 324 -0.16 -4.45 -1.79
N LEU A 325 -1.32 -5.03 -2.09
CA LEU A 325 -2.61 -4.38 -1.87
C LEU A 325 -3.67 -5.34 -1.32
N ASN A 326 -4.52 -4.78 -0.49
CA ASN A 326 -5.79 -5.36 -0.05
C ASN A 326 -6.88 -4.32 -0.32
N ALA A 327 -7.84 -4.69 -1.14
CA ALA A 327 -8.96 -3.83 -1.49
C ALA A 327 -10.28 -4.56 -1.28
N SER A 328 -11.23 -3.91 -0.62
CA SER A 328 -12.54 -4.49 -0.36
C SER A 328 -13.67 -3.48 -0.56
N VAL A 329 -14.80 -3.99 -1.01
CA VAL A 329 -16.09 -3.27 -1.06
C VAL A 329 -17.10 -4.09 -0.32
N SER A 330 -17.69 -3.53 0.73
CA SER A 330 -18.72 -4.16 1.53
C SER A 330 -19.98 -3.31 1.61
N SER A 331 -21.12 -3.96 1.64
CA SER A 331 -22.44 -3.35 1.78
C SER A 331 -23.33 -4.18 2.70
N ILE A 332 -24.27 -3.54 3.36
CA ILE A 332 -25.29 -4.20 4.18
C ILE A 332 -26.31 -4.83 3.24
N ASP A 333 -26.66 -6.09 3.52
CA ASP A 333 -27.68 -6.86 2.80
C ASP A 333 -28.81 -7.25 3.77
N PRO A 334 -29.90 -6.48 3.84
CA PRO A 334 -31.00 -6.75 4.74
C PRO A 334 -31.81 -8.00 4.34
N THR A 335 -31.65 -8.49 3.11
CA THR A 335 -32.41 -9.62 2.59
C THR A 335 -31.98 -10.95 3.20
N ASN A 336 -30.70 -11.08 3.53
CA ASN A 336 -30.08 -12.30 4.06
C ASN A 336 -29.75 -12.18 5.56
N GLY A 337 -30.42 -11.25 6.28
CA GLY A 337 -30.20 -11.03 7.70
C GLY A 337 -30.67 -12.24 8.55
N PHE A 338 -30.09 -12.35 9.75
CA PHE A 338 -30.43 -13.33 10.76
C PHE A 338 -31.25 -12.70 11.88
N THR A 339 -32.40 -13.31 12.20
CA THR A 339 -33.27 -12.86 13.28
C THR A 339 -33.25 -13.88 14.42
N ALA A 340 -32.84 -13.46 15.60
CA ALA A 340 -32.90 -14.27 16.83
C ALA A 340 -33.23 -13.39 18.04
N ASN A 341 -34.00 -13.91 18.98
CA ASN A 341 -34.36 -13.26 20.24
C ASN A 341 -34.90 -11.82 20.09
N GLY A 342 -35.62 -11.53 19.00
CA GLY A 342 -36.15 -10.16 18.74
C GLY A 342 -35.18 -9.17 18.14
N PHE A 343 -33.93 -9.57 17.86
CA PHE A 343 -32.95 -8.79 17.14
C PHE A 343 -32.80 -9.30 15.71
N THR A 344 -32.79 -8.38 14.76
CA THR A 344 -32.43 -8.67 13.37
C THR A 344 -31.06 -8.10 13.09
N VAL A 345 -30.14 -8.94 12.65
CA VAL A 345 -28.79 -8.57 12.25
C VAL A 345 -28.68 -8.78 10.76
N ASP A 346 -28.46 -7.71 10.01
CA ASP A 346 -28.30 -7.78 8.56
C ASP A 346 -27.00 -8.47 8.17
N ALA A 347 -26.99 -9.13 7.03
CA ALA A 347 -25.78 -9.74 6.48
C ALA A 347 -24.89 -8.69 5.79
N PHE A 348 -23.60 -9.00 5.69
CA PHE A 348 -22.68 -8.22 4.89
C PHE A 348 -22.39 -8.91 3.56
N ARG A 349 -22.50 -8.15 2.48
CA ARG A 349 -22.03 -8.58 1.17
C ARG A 349 -20.66 -7.94 0.95
N ARG A 350 -19.59 -8.76 0.87
CA ARG A 350 -18.20 -8.29 0.74
C ARG A 350 -17.56 -8.85 -0.53
N ARG A 351 -16.85 -8.00 -1.26
CA ARG A 351 -15.95 -8.32 -2.35
C ARG A 351 -14.58 -7.87 -1.95
N GLU A 352 -13.65 -8.79 -1.90
CA GLU A 352 -12.31 -8.54 -1.40
C GLU A 352 -11.28 -9.19 -2.32
N THR A 353 -10.16 -8.52 -2.50
CA THR A 353 -8.99 -9.05 -3.19
C THR A 353 -7.74 -8.62 -2.44
N SER A 354 -6.82 -9.57 -2.25
CA SER A 354 -5.51 -9.35 -1.66
C SER A 354 -4.48 -9.96 -2.59
N THR A 355 -3.53 -9.16 -3.07
CA THR A 355 -2.55 -9.62 -4.05
C THR A 355 -1.32 -8.73 -4.05
N THR A 356 -0.22 -9.25 -4.61
CA THR A 356 1.00 -8.51 -4.91
C THR A 356 1.23 -8.56 -6.41
N VAL A 357 1.43 -7.40 -7.03
CA VAL A 357 1.63 -7.26 -8.47
C VAL A 357 2.74 -6.26 -8.75
N GLU A 358 3.34 -6.39 -9.93
CA GLU A 358 4.36 -5.49 -10.41
C GLU A 358 3.93 -4.92 -11.76
N MET A 359 3.99 -3.58 -11.89
CA MET A 359 3.53 -2.87 -13.07
C MET A 359 4.20 -1.52 -13.19
N ARG A 360 4.15 -0.93 -14.39
CA ARG A 360 4.73 0.38 -14.66
C ARG A 360 3.77 1.51 -14.34
N ASP A 361 4.30 2.71 -14.23
CA ASP A 361 3.52 3.94 -14.08
C ASP A 361 2.47 4.07 -15.19
N GLY A 362 1.20 4.31 -14.80
CA GLY A 362 0.07 4.47 -15.72
C GLY A 362 -0.48 3.19 -16.36
N GLU A 363 0.15 2.03 -16.18
CA GLU A 363 -0.39 0.76 -16.67
C GLU A 363 -1.59 0.31 -15.84
N SER A 364 -2.60 -0.24 -16.51
CA SER A 364 -3.78 -0.78 -15.87
C SER A 364 -3.80 -2.30 -15.97
N PHE A 365 -4.10 -2.96 -14.86
CA PHE A 365 -4.15 -4.42 -14.79
C PHE A 365 -5.42 -4.90 -14.07
N ALA A 366 -6.11 -5.89 -14.65
CA ALA A 366 -7.25 -6.54 -14.01
C ALA A 366 -6.74 -7.61 -13.05
N ILE A 367 -6.80 -7.34 -11.74
CA ILE A 367 -6.28 -8.24 -10.70
C ILE A 367 -7.26 -9.33 -10.28
N ALA A 368 -8.55 -9.10 -10.46
CA ALA A 368 -9.59 -10.07 -10.14
C ALA A 368 -10.79 -9.92 -11.06
N GLY A 369 -11.48 -11.02 -11.28
CA GLY A 369 -12.72 -11.08 -12.05
C GLY A 369 -13.58 -12.24 -11.59
N LEU A 370 -14.91 -12.06 -11.69
CA LEU A 370 -15.90 -13.08 -11.41
C LEU A 370 -16.99 -13.01 -12.48
N LEU A 371 -17.33 -14.16 -13.02
CA LEU A 371 -18.55 -14.36 -13.82
C LEU A 371 -19.35 -15.46 -13.14
N SER A 372 -20.53 -15.11 -12.62
CA SER A 372 -21.51 -16.05 -12.07
C SER A 372 -22.76 -16.00 -12.93
N ASP A 373 -23.28 -17.15 -13.30
CA ASP A 373 -24.51 -17.31 -14.09
C ASP A 373 -25.39 -18.36 -13.42
N ASP A 374 -26.35 -17.88 -12.65
CA ASP A 374 -27.33 -18.70 -11.94
C ASP A 374 -28.61 -18.76 -12.74
N PHE A 375 -28.96 -19.94 -13.14
CA PHE A 375 -30.14 -20.20 -13.96
C PHE A 375 -31.05 -21.20 -13.28
N ARG A 376 -32.34 -20.88 -13.29
CA ARG A 376 -33.39 -21.72 -12.70
C ARG A 376 -34.54 -21.82 -13.67
N ASP A 377 -34.94 -23.05 -13.98
CA ASP A 377 -36.09 -23.38 -14.82
C ASP A 377 -36.99 -24.33 -14.05
N LEU A 378 -38.22 -23.88 -13.81
CA LEU A 378 -39.25 -24.65 -13.10
C LEU A 378 -40.46 -24.85 -14.02
N LYS A 379 -40.82 -26.11 -14.23
CA LYS A 379 -41.99 -26.48 -14.99
C LYS A 379 -42.94 -27.26 -14.08
N GLY A 380 -44.12 -26.74 -13.83
CA GLY A 380 -45.20 -27.43 -13.20
C GLY A 380 -46.26 -27.78 -14.25
N GLN A 381 -46.79 -29.00 -14.26
CA GLN A 381 -47.87 -29.37 -15.20
C GLN A 381 -48.85 -30.36 -14.59
N VAL A 382 -50.07 -30.33 -15.10
CA VAL A 382 -51.06 -31.38 -14.81
C VAL A 382 -50.64 -32.64 -15.58
N PRO A 383 -50.47 -33.81 -14.92
CA PRO A 383 -50.11 -35.03 -15.62
C PRO A 383 -51.04 -35.33 -16.81
N TRP A 384 -50.47 -35.77 -17.92
CA TRP A 384 -51.05 -36.08 -19.25
C TRP A 384 -51.62 -34.87 -19.99
N LEU A 385 -52.42 -33.97 -19.34
CA LEU A 385 -52.98 -32.78 -19.97
C LEU A 385 -51.89 -31.77 -20.39
N GLY A 386 -50.83 -31.60 -19.58
CA GLY A 386 -49.71 -30.72 -19.90
C GLY A 386 -48.86 -31.20 -21.07
N ASP A 387 -48.96 -32.45 -21.48
CA ASP A 387 -48.20 -33.05 -22.58
C ASP A 387 -48.91 -32.97 -23.94
N ILE A 388 -50.15 -32.54 -23.97
CA ILE A 388 -50.94 -32.42 -25.21
C ILE A 388 -50.33 -31.30 -26.07
N PRO A 389 -49.99 -31.56 -27.36
CA PRO A 389 -49.51 -30.54 -28.26
C PRO A 389 -50.47 -29.35 -28.35
N VAL A 390 -49.97 -28.13 -28.27
CA VAL A 390 -50.66 -26.84 -28.30
C VAL A 390 -51.58 -26.60 -27.08
N LEU A 391 -52.47 -27.51 -26.75
CA LEU A 391 -53.40 -27.35 -25.63
C LEU A 391 -52.70 -27.53 -24.25
N GLY A 392 -51.62 -28.28 -24.19
CA GLY A 392 -50.89 -28.50 -22.95
C GLY A 392 -50.32 -27.20 -22.32
N ALA A 393 -50.16 -26.12 -23.11
CA ALA A 393 -49.77 -24.82 -22.59
C ALA A 393 -50.81 -24.25 -21.57
N LEU A 394 -52.07 -24.64 -21.64
CA LEU A 394 -53.13 -24.23 -20.72
C LEU A 394 -53.14 -24.99 -19.40
N PHE A 395 -52.37 -26.09 -19.30
CA PHE A 395 -52.31 -26.98 -18.15
C PHE A 395 -50.90 -27.07 -17.55
N ARG A 396 -50.03 -26.09 -17.88
CA ARG A 396 -48.68 -26.00 -17.36
C ARG A 396 -48.34 -24.58 -16.92
N SER A 397 -47.49 -24.46 -15.91
CA SER A 397 -46.81 -23.22 -15.56
C SER A 397 -45.34 -23.38 -15.82
N ALA A 398 -44.71 -22.34 -16.33
CA ALA A 398 -43.29 -22.28 -16.53
C ALA A 398 -42.75 -21.02 -15.87
N GLU A 399 -41.70 -21.17 -15.09
CA GLU A 399 -40.97 -20.07 -14.47
C GLU A 399 -39.51 -20.21 -14.86
N TYR A 400 -39.00 -19.19 -15.48
CA TYR A 400 -37.60 -19.06 -15.88
C TYR A 400 -36.99 -17.87 -15.16
N SER A 401 -35.90 -18.10 -14.45
CA SER A 401 -35.12 -17.04 -13.78
C SER A 401 -33.64 -17.21 -14.07
N ARG A 402 -32.99 -16.15 -14.51
CA ARG A 402 -31.55 -16.11 -14.75
C ARG A 402 -30.96 -14.88 -14.08
N GLN A 403 -29.93 -15.08 -13.29
CA GLN A 403 -29.14 -14.03 -12.66
C GLN A 403 -27.70 -14.17 -13.09
N GLN A 404 -27.19 -13.16 -13.73
CA GLN A 404 -25.79 -13.10 -14.19
C GLN A 404 -25.09 -11.96 -13.48
N THR A 405 -23.98 -12.26 -12.83
CA THR A 405 -23.13 -11.27 -12.13
C THR A 405 -21.75 -11.29 -12.75
N GLU A 406 -21.30 -10.14 -13.21
CA GLU A 406 -19.96 -9.89 -13.72
C GLU A 406 -19.25 -8.92 -12.79
N LEU A 407 -18.08 -9.26 -12.26
CA LEU A 407 -17.24 -8.41 -11.44
C LEU A 407 -15.85 -8.32 -12.06
N VAL A 408 -15.31 -7.11 -12.13
CA VAL A 408 -13.91 -6.87 -12.52
C VAL A 408 -13.30 -5.85 -11.57
N ILE A 409 -12.08 -6.14 -11.12
CA ILE A 409 -11.29 -5.25 -10.28
C ILE A 409 -10.03 -4.88 -11.05
N ILE A 410 -9.87 -3.58 -11.34
CA ILE A 410 -8.77 -3.04 -12.12
C ILE A 410 -7.99 -2.09 -11.22
N ILE A 411 -6.67 -2.13 -11.32
CA ILE A 411 -5.76 -1.22 -10.64
C ILE A 411 -4.89 -0.46 -11.63
N THR A 412 -4.52 0.76 -11.25
CA THR A 412 -3.63 1.63 -12.03
C THR A 412 -2.80 2.45 -11.04
N PRO A 413 -1.49 2.21 -10.91
CA PRO A 413 -0.60 3.06 -10.15
C PRO A 413 -0.15 4.26 -10.97
N HIS A 414 0.11 5.37 -10.29
CA HIS A 414 0.70 6.57 -10.88
C HIS A 414 1.77 7.13 -9.95
N LEU A 415 2.92 7.48 -10.52
CA LEU A 415 3.91 8.29 -9.82
C LEU A 415 3.43 9.73 -9.79
N VAL A 416 3.33 10.31 -8.59
CA VAL A 416 2.77 11.65 -8.41
C VAL A 416 3.69 12.53 -7.58
N THR A 417 3.68 13.82 -7.90
CA THR A 417 4.37 14.85 -7.12
C THR A 417 3.37 15.77 -6.43
N PRO A 418 3.64 16.21 -5.18
CA PRO A 418 2.79 17.16 -4.50
C PRO A 418 2.67 18.47 -5.26
N THR A 419 1.46 19.03 -5.35
CA THR A 419 1.18 20.34 -5.95
C THR A 419 0.76 21.35 -4.89
N ARG A 420 0.78 22.64 -5.24
CA ARG A 420 0.30 23.69 -4.34
C ARG A 420 -1.22 23.60 -4.20
N GLY A 421 -1.73 23.73 -2.96
CA GLY A 421 -3.16 23.58 -2.67
C GLY A 421 -4.09 24.51 -3.46
N GLU A 422 -3.61 25.65 -3.90
CA GLU A 422 -4.36 26.61 -4.73
C GLU A 422 -4.73 26.06 -6.12
N THR A 423 -4.02 25.02 -6.59
CA THR A 423 -4.29 24.38 -7.88
C THR A 423 -5.28 23.22 -7.78
N LEU A 424 -5.62 22.78 -6.57
CA LEU A 424 -6.54 21.68 -6.34
C LEU A 424 -7.97 22.18 -6.22
N ALA A 425 -8.85 21.75 -7.12
CA ALA A 425 -10.27 22.10 -7.08
C ALA A 425 -11.04 21.11 -6.19
N MET A 426 -11.88 21.64 -5.29
CA MET A 426 -12.73 20.83 -4.45
C MET A 426 -14.10 20.56 -5.11
N PRO A 427 -14.74 19.41 -4.86
CA PRO A 427 -16.08 19.11 -5.37
C PRO A 427 -17.11 20.20 -5.01
N THR A 428 -16.95 20.82 -3.83
CA THR A 428 -17.80 21.93 -3.36
C THR A 428 -17.68 23.20 -4.18
N ASP A 429 -16.57 23.39 -4.89
CA ASP A 429 -16.35 24.59 -5.70
C ASP A 429 -17.21 24.60 -6.97
N ARG A 430 -17.67 23.42 -7.40
CA ARG A 430 -18.54 23.25 -8.58
C ARG A 430 -20.00 23.58 -8.31
N VAL A 431 -20.43 23.51 -7.07
CA VAL A 431 -21.84 23.67 -6.70
C VAL A 431 -22.04 25.04 -6.04
N ARG A 432 -22.97 25.81 -6.59
CA ARG A 432 -23.43 27.03 -5.96
C ARG A 432 -24.69 26.69 -5.14
N PRO A 433 -24.64 26.82 -3.79
CA PRO A 433 -25.84 26.64 -2.98
C PRO A 433 -26.89 27.68 -3.40
N PRO A 434 -28.19 27.32 -3.43
CA PRO A 434 -29.26 28.27 -3.76
C PRO A 434 -29.35 29.33 -2.66
N THR A 435 -29.67 30.55 -3.05
CA THR A 435 -30.05 31.57 -2.06
C THR A 435 -31.44 31.24 -1.55
N GLU A 436 -31.82 31.81 -0.37
CA GLU A 436 -33.16 31.63 0.18
C GLU A 436 -34.25 32.06 -0.83
N ARG A 437 -33.99 33.13 -1.58
CA ARG A 437 -34.88 33.61 -2.64
C ARG A 437 -35.01 32.60 -3.79
N ASP A 438 -33.91 31.97 -4.21
CA ASP A 438 -33.94 30.98 -5.29
C ASP A 438 -34.70 29.72 -4.87
N LEU A 439 -34.52 29.30 -3.61
CA LEU A 439 -35.17 28.11 -3.07
C LEU A 439 -36.66 28.31 -2.83
N PHE A 440 -37.02 29.39 -2.05
CA PHE A 440 -38.40 29.59 -1.59
C PHE A 440 -39.30 30.32 -2.61
N LEU A 441 -38.74 31.23 -3.42
CA LEU A 441 -39.56 32.00 -4.36
C LEU A 441 -39.58 31.35 -5.76
N PHE A 442 -38.49 30.74 -6.21
CA PHE A 442 -38.37 30.21 -7.54
C PHE A 442 -38.27 28.67 -7.59
N GLY A 443 -38.24 27.99 -6.45
CA GLY A 443 -38.11 26.54 -6.35
C GLY A 443 -36.82 25.99 -7.00
N ARG A 444 -35.77 26.84 -7.13
CA ARG A 444 -34.52 26.45 -7.74
C ARG A 444 -33.66 25.74 -6.70
N ILE A 445 -33.19 24.54 -7.06
CA ILE A 445 -32.19 23.77 -6.30
C ILE A 445 -30.78 24.24 -6.64
N ALA A 446 -29.78 23.67 -5.97
CA ALA A 446 -28.38 23.92 -6.29
C ALA A 446 -28.08 23.77 -7.78
N ALA A 447 -27.36 24.73 -8.36
CA ALA A 447 -26.99 24.75 -9.76
C ALA A 447 -25.47 24.64 -9.89
N ASP A 448 -25.03 24.10 -11.00
CA ASP A 448 -23.62 24.11 -11.35
C ASP A 448 -23.11 25.54 -11.50
N ARG A 449 -21.94 25.80 -10.96
CA ARG A 449 -21.29 27.10 -11.09
C ARG A 449 -20.86 27.29 -12.54
N ALA A 450 -21.27 28.40 -13.16
CA ALA A 450 -20.78 28.71 -14.50
C ALA A 450 -19.23 28.76 -14.50
N PRO A 451 -18.57 28.15 -15.46
CA PRO A 451 -17.12 28.14 -15.54
C PRO A 451 -16.60 29.58 -15.62
N GLN A 452 -15.72 29.96 -14.69
CA GLN A 452 -15.05 31.24 -14.74
C GLN A 452 -14.09 31.28 -15.93
N SER A 453 -13.93 32.43 -16.57
CA SER A 453 -12.93 32.64 -17.62
C SER A 453 -11.55 32.82 -16.98
N GLY A 454 -10.52 32.16 -17.54
CA GLY A 454 -9.14 32.17 -17.00
C GLY A 454 -8.73 30.85 -16.35
N GLY A 455 -7.58 30.83 -15.69
CA GLY A 455 -7.03 29.60 -15.05
C GLY A 455 -7.99 28.95 -14.04
N ALA A 456 -8.76 29.73 -13.30
CA ALA A 456 -9.83 29.23 -12.43
C ALA A 456 -10.96 28.54 -13.20
N GLY A 457 -11.25 28.97 -14.44
CA GLY A 457 -12.24 28.35 -15.31
C GLY A 457 -11.76 27.02 -15.92
N GLU A 458 -10.48 26.89 -16.16
CA GLU A 458 -9.87 25.64 -16.62
C GLU A 458 -9.86 24.59 -15.49
N ILE A 459 -9.53 25.00 -14.28
CA ILE A 459 -9.60 24.15 -13.09
C ILE A 459 -11.04 23.67 -12.82
N ALA A 460 -12.03 24.57 -12.97
CA ALA A 460 -13.44 24.21 -12.81
C ALA A 460 -13.98 23.26 -13.90
N ARG A 461 -13.28 23.12 -15.02
CA ARG A 461 -13.57 22.17 -16.09
C ARG A 461 -12.86 20.84 -15.93
N GLN A 462 -11.91 20.74 -14.99
CA GLN A 462 -11.24 19.48 -14.72
C GLN A 462 -12.27 18.42 -14.33
N ASP A 463 -12.22 17.31 -15.03
CA ASP A 463 -13.04 16.16 -14.71
C ASP A 463 -12.42 15.43 -13.51
N PHE A 464 -13.14 15.40 -12.36
CA PHE A 464 -12.70 14.68 -11.17
C PHE A 464 -12.92 13.16 -11.30
N SER A 465 -13.40 12.66 -12.42
CA SER A 465 -13.35 11.23 -12.74
C SER A 465 -11.94 10.76 -13.09
N GLY A 466 -10.99 11.69 -13.30
CA GLY A 466 -9.59 11.42 -13.53
C GLY A 466 -8.76 11.30 -12.25
N SER A 467 -7.47 11.02 -12.40
CA SER A 467 -6.50 10.96 -11.31
C SER A 467 -6.35 12.31 -10.62
N TYR A 468 -6.45 12.35 -9.29
CA TYR A 468 -6.11 13.55 -8.53
C TYR A 468 -4.59 13.61 -8.34
N GLY A 469 -3.95 14.50 -9.06
CA GLY A 469 -2.51 14.69 -9.06
C GLY A 469 -2.00 14.88 -10.50
N TYR A 470 -0.87 15.55 -10.66
CA TYR A 470 -0.19 15.60 -11.94
C TYR A 470 0.54 14.27 -12.14
N VAL A 471 0.19 13.58 -13.22
CA VAL A 471 0.97 12.46 -13.74
C VAL A 471 2.18 13.07 -14.43
N LEU A 472 3.38 12.63 -14.10
CA LEU A 472 4.58 12.98 -14.85
C LEU A 472 4.56 12.17 -16.15
N ASP A 473 4.48 12.87 -17.29
CA ASP A 473 4.69 12.29 -18.63
C ASP A 473 6.17 11.97 -18.84
#